data_439bdee5bceaebb3a9d3c558e33ed6d3
#
_entry.id   439bdee5bceaebb3a9d3c558e33ed6d3
#
_cell.length_a   1.000
_cell.length_b   1.000
_cell.length_c   1.000
_cell.angle_alpha   90.00
_cell.angle_beta   90.00
_cell.angle_gamma   90.00
#
_symmetry.space_group_name_H-M   'P 1'
#
loop_
_entity.id
_entity.type
_entity.pdbx_description
1 polymer ?
#
loop_
_entity_poly.entity_id
_entity_poly.type
_entity_poly.pdbx_seq_one_letter_code
_entity_poly.pdbx_strand_id
1 'polypeptide(L)'
;MRLTVLGCSGSGPGPTSPASGYLVSAGSARLLLDLGNGSFGALQRHLDPWELDAVALSHLHPDHCADVSSLLVHRRYHPYSPTDAVRLPVYAPAEAMQRLAAAYAPSAAELATTDLSDTFDLHDLAAIDAAEVAGTTVRAARVDHPCTAYALRVEHEGASLVYSGDTGPCPGLVELARGADVLLCEATWPHTVPGLYTAPPPGIHLSGRQAGEHAAAAGVGRLLLTHVPVWFDGAALLAEAREVFDGPAELVAPDASYDI
;
A
#
# COMPACT_ATOMS: atom_id res chain seq x y z
N MET A 1 -7.49 -13.10 -9.43
CA MET A 1 -6.48 -12.17 -8.86
C MET A 1 -6.15 -12.63 -7.44
N ARG A 2 -4.90 -12.45 -6.97
CA ARG A 2 -4.46 -12.85 -5.62
C ARG A 2 -3.70 -11.71 -4.95
N LEU A 3 -4.02 -11.41 -3.71
CA LEU A 3 -3.29 -10.51 -2.81
C LEU A 3 -2.41 -11.35 -1.88
N THR A 4 -1.10 -11.07 -1.81
CA THR A 4 -0.19 -11.63 -0.80
C THR A 4 0.32 -10.50 0.09
N VAL A 5 0.16 -10.63 1.40
CA VAL A 5 0.56 -9.63 2.38
C VAL A 5 2.03 -9.83 2.76
N LEU A 6 2.89 -8.90 2.38
CA LEU A 6 4.31 -8.93 2.74
C LEU A 6 4.53 -8.36 4.14
N GLY A 7 3.76 -7.32 4.46
CA GLY A 7 3.75 -6.66 5.75
C GLY A 7 2.47 -5.84 5.92
N CYS A 8 2.00 -5.71 7.14
CA CYS A 8 0.73 -5.06 7.50
C CYS A 8 0.77 -4.28 8.82
N SER A 9 1.98 -4.08 9.39
CA SER A 9 2.15 -3.27 10.58
C SER A 9 2.07 -1.79 10.24
N GLY A 10 1.25 -1.04 10.95
CA GLY A 10 1.09 0.40 10.80
C GLY A 10 2.18 1.20 11.52
N SER A 11 2.48 2.40 11.04
CA SER A 11 3.46 3.36 11.59
C SER A 11 4.91 2.85 11.62
N GLY A 12 5.16 1.63 11.19
CA GLY A 12 6.47 0.99 11.15
C GLY A 12 6.41 -0.52 11.35
N PRO A 13 7.53 -1.23 11.18
CA PRO A 13 7.56 -2.68 11.32
C PRO A 13 7.39 -3.11 12.78
N GLY A 14 6.67 -4.21 12.97
CA GLY A 14 6.57 -4.90 14.25
C GLY A 14 7.50 -6.12 14.34
N PRO A 15 7.56 -6.76 15.51
CA PRO A 15 8.41 -7.95 15.72
C PRO A 15 7.97 -9.15 14.87
N THR A 16 6.71 -9.18 14.42
CA THR A 16 6.12 -10.30 13.67
C THR A 16 5.66 -9.91 12.27
N SER A 17 5.71 -8.62 11.90
CA SER A 17 5.28 -8.12 10.60
C SER A 17 6.16 -6.97 10.14
N PRO A 18 6.61 -6.98 8.87
CA PRO A 18 7.08 -5.77 8.22
C PRO A 18 6.01 -4.68 8.19
N ALA A 19 6.41 -3.45 7.87
CA ALA A 19 5.50 -2.36 7.54
C ALA A 19 4.78 -2.64 6.20
N SER A 20 3.91 -1.73 5.77
CA SER A 20 3.03 -1.90 4.62
C SER A 20 3.75 -2.36 3.34
N GLY A 21 3.28 -3.46 2.78
CA GLY A 21 3.73 -4.00 1.51
C GLY A 21 2.82 -5.13 1.06
N TYR A 22 2.32 -5.06 -0.19
CA TYR A 22 1.31 -5.99 -0.69
C TYR A 22 1.59 -6.36 -2.14
N LEU A 23 1.74 -7.66 -2.40
CA LEU A 23 1.94 -8.17 -3.75
C LEU A 23 0.59 -8.59 -4.36
N VAL A 24 0.23 -7.98 -5.47
CA VAL A 24 -0.92 -8.38 -6.29
C VAL A 24 -0.43 -9.19 -7.48
N SER A 25 -0.92 -10.42 -7.59
CA SER A 25 -0.68 -11.32 -8.71
C SER A 25 -1.97 -11.51 -9.50
N ALA A 26 -1.98 -11.16 -10.79
CA ALA A 26 -3.15 -11.24 -11.66
C ALA A 26 -2.72 -11.70 -13.06
N GLY A 27 -3.05 -12.93 -13.43
CA GLY A 27 -2.47 -13.54 -14.63
C GLY A 27 -0.94 -13.54 -14.54
N SER A 28 -0.27 -12.93 -15.54
CA SER A 28 1.18 -12.74 -15.52
C SER A 28 1.62 -11.52 -14.72
N ALA A 29 0.72 -10.58 -14.41
CA ALA A 29 1.06 -9.34 -13.73
C ALA A 29 1.53 -9.56 -12.28
N ARG A 30 2.58 -8.84 -11.90
CA ARG A 30 3.16 -8.79 -10.55
C ARG A 30 3.29 -7.32 -10.15
N LEU A 31 2.29 -6.81 -9.44
CA LEU A 31 2.21 -5.43 -9.00
C LEU A 31 2.45 -5.36 -7.49
N LEU A 32 3.33 -4.47 -7.07
CA LEU A 32 3.61 -4.22 -5.66
C LEU A 32 2.91 -2.93 -5.23
N LEU A 33 2.08 -3.00 -4.19
CA LEU A 33 1.45 -1.84 -3.54
C LEU A 33 2.19 -1.56 -2.24
N ASP A 34 2.85 -0.43 -2.16
CA ASP A 34 3.78 0.01 -1.11
C ASP A 34 4.98 -0.94 -0.88
N LEU A 35 6.04 -0.41 -0.31
CA LEU A 35 7.26 -1.14 0.04
C LEU A 35 7.90 -0.51 1.27
N GLY A 36 7.24 -0.66 2.42
CA GLY A 36 7.69 -0.16 3.72
C GLY A 36 8.81 -1.02 4.32
N ASN A 37 9.29 -0.59 5.48
CA ASN A 37 10.42 -1.22 6.17
C ASN A 37 10.24 -2.73 6.37
N GLY A 38 11.18 -3.53 5.87
CA GLY A 38 11.21 -4.99 5.98
C GLY A 38 10.40 -5.73 4.92
N SER A 39 9.54 -5.05 4.16
CA SER A 39 8.67 -5.68 3.16
C SER A 39 9.44 -6.14 1.91
N PHE A 40 10.59 -5.53 1.57
CA PHE A 40 11.47 -6.03 0.51
C PHE A 40 12.08 -7.41 0.86
N GLY A 41 12.48 -7.60 2.11
CA GLY A 41 12.94 -8.92 2.58
C GLY A 41 11.81 -9.96 2.54
N ALA A 42 10.58 -9.56 2.88
CA ALA A 42 9.40 -10.41 2.79
C ALA A 42 9.06 -10.76 1.33
N LEU A 43 9.12 -9.80 0.41
CA LEU A 43 8.88 -10.02 -1.02
C LEU A 43 9.69 -11.18 -1.58
N GLN A 44 10.96 -11.25 -1.24
CA GLN A 44 11.90 -12.27 -1.74
C GLN A 44 11.54 -13.71 -1.32
N ARG A 45 10.62 -13.89 -0.37
CA ARG A 45 10.06 -15.22 -0.04
C ARG A 45 8.98 -15.67 -1.04
N HIS A 46 8.39 -14.74 -1.77
CA HIS A 46 7.23 -14.97 -2.63
C HIS A 46 7.52 -14.76 -4.11
N LEU A 47 8.49 -13.91 -4.44
CA LEU A 47 8.80 -13.49 -5.81
C LEU A 47 10.27 -13.11 -5.95
N ASP A 48 10.88 -13.43 -7.08
CA ASP A 48 12.13 -12.78 -7.49
C ASP A 48 11.82 -11.30 -7.81
N PRO A 49 12.51 -10.31 -7.17
CA PRO A 49 12.24 -8.89 -7.42
C PRO A 49 12.39 -8.45 -8.89
N TRP A 50 13.05 -9.24 -9.74
CA TRP A 50 13.12 -9.00 -11.17
C TRP A 50 11.81 -9.27 -11.91
N GLU A 51 10.92 -10.08 -11.34
CA GLU A 51 9.61 -10.40 -11.92
C GLU A 51 8.56 -9.32 -11.66
N LEU A 52 8.88 -8.25 -10.92
CA LEU A 52 7.97 -7.13 -10.73
C LEU A 52 7.75 -6.37 -12.04
N ASP A 53 6.48 -6.18 -12.39
CA ASP A 53 6.06 -5.36 -13.53
C ASP A 53 5.91 -3.88 -13.15
N ALA A 54 5.52 -3.58 -11.92
CA ALA A 54 5.44 -2.21 -11.39
C ALA A 54 5.37 -2.16 -9.86
N VAL A 55 5.66 -0.98 -9.32
CA VAL A 55 5.38 -0.58 -7.93
C VAL A 55 4.42 0.59 -7.93
N ALA A 56 3.41 0.56 -7.07
CA ALA A 56 2.52 1.70 -6.82
C ALA A 56 2.64 2.10 -5.34
N LEU A 57 3.10 3.33 -5.09
CA LEU A 57 3.25 3.88 -3.74
C LEU A 57 2.05 4.76 -3.41
N SER A 58 1.31 4.40 -2.38
CA SER A 58 0.16 5.17 -1.91
C SER A 58 0.58 6.58 -1.45
N HIS A 59 1.66 6.67 -0.71
CA HIS A 59 2.29 7.91 -0.25
C HIS A 59 3.75 7.67 0.18
N LEU A 60 4.42 8.70 0.74
CA LEU A 60 5.88 8.68 0.90
C LEU A 60 6.33 8.69 2.37
N HIS A 61 5.49 8.25 3.32
CA HIS A 61 5.96 7.94 4.67
C HIS A 61 6.87 6.71 4.66
N PRO A 62 7.87 6.63 5.58
CA PRO A 62 8.86 5.55 5.55
C PRO A 62 8.26 4.15 5.63
N ASP A 63 7.20 3.96 6.40
CA ASP A 63 6.52 2.68 6.55
C ASP A 63 5.73 2.24 5.30
N HIS A 64 5.76 3.05 4.23
CA HIS A 64 5.21 2.72 2.92
C HIS A 64 6.24 2.72 1.79
N CYS A 65 7.43 3.32 1.98
CA CYS A 65 8.39 3.45 0.89
C CYS A 65 9.88 3.25 1.27
N ALA A 66 10.22 2.99 2.52
CA ALA A 66 11.63 2.94 2.93
C ALA A 66 12.45 1.87 2.19
N ASP A 67 11.88 0.70 1.93
CA ASP A 67 12.56 -0.42 1.28
C ASP A 67 12.69 -0.25 -0.25
N VAL A 68 12.12 0.83 -0.83
CA VAL A 68 12.41 1.20 -2.24
C VAL A 68 13.90 1.43 -2.43
N SER A 69 14.62 1.91 -1.40
CA SER A 69 16.08 2.02 -1.43
C SER A 69 16.77 0.66 -1.54
N SER A 70 16.23 -0.38 -0.89
CA SER A 70 16.74 -1.75 -1.00
C SER A 70 16.46 -2.36 -2.38
N LEU A 71 15.27 -2.12 -2.92
CA LEU A 71 14.92 -2.52 -4.28
C LEU A 71 15.80 -1.82 -5.33
N LEU A 72 16.10 -0.53 -5.14
CA LEU A 72 17.04 0.22 -5.98
C LEU A 72 18.43 -0.44 -6.01
N VAL A 73 18.97 -0.73 -4.83
CA VAL A 73 20.29 -1.39 -4.71
C VAL A 73 20.27 -2.76 -5.39
N HIS A 74 19.21 -3.55 -5.17
CA HIS A 74 19.05 -4.85 -5.82
C HIS A 74 19.06 -4.71 -7.35
N ARG A 75 18.24 -3.84 -7.92
CA ARG A 75 18.13 -3.69 -9.38
C ARG A 75 19.36 -3.04 -10.01
N ARG A 76 20.06 -2.17 -9.30
CA ARG A 76 21.23 -1.44 -9.84
C ARG A 76 22.54 -2.23 -9.76
N TYR A 77 22.72 -3.04 -8.71
CA TYR A 77 24.02 -3.62 -8.37
C TYR A 77 24.03 -5.15 -8.29
N HIS A 78 22.91 -5.82 -8.49
CA HIS A 78 22.89 -7.29 -8.42
C HIS A 78 23.78 -7.90 -9.52
N PRO A 79 24.74 -8.78 -9.19
CA PRO A 79 25.73 -9.29 -10.16
C PRO A 79 25.12 -10.16 -11.26
N TYR A 80 23.93 -10.68 -11.04
CA TYR A 80 23.18 -11.51 -12.00
C TYR A 80 21.92 -10.79 -12.51
N SER A 81 22.01 -9.45 -12.65
CA SER A 81 20.90 -8.71 -13.27
C SER A 81 20.63 -9.23 -14.68
N PRO A 82 19.34 -9.36 -15.10
CA PRO A 82 19.01 -9.72 -16.47
C PRO A 82 19.67 -8.76 -17.47
N THR A 83 20.19 -9.29 -18.57
CA THR A 83 20.87 -8.49 -19.61
C THR A 83 19.92 -7.56 -20.37
N ASP A 84 18.63 -7.85 -20.30
CA ASP A 84 17.52 -7.10 -20.89
C ASP A 84 16.66 -6.38 -19.84
N ALA A 85 17.19 -6.20 -18.63
CA ALA A 85 16.47 -5.53 -17.54
C ALA A 85 16.04 -4.11 -17.96
N VAL A 86 14.73 -3.90 -17.93
CA VAL A 86 14.13 -2.59 -18.18
C VAL A 86 13.96 -1.83 -16.87
N ARG A 87 13.83 -0.50 -16.97
CA ARG A 87 13.48 0.33 -15.82
C ARG A 87 12.12 -0.11 -15.28
N LEU A 88 12.02 -0.20 -13.95
CA LEU A 88 10.78 -0.60 -13.30
C LEU A 88 9.83 0.61 -13.22
N PRO A 89 8.61 0.52 -13.76
CA PRO A 89 7.59 1.54 -13.57
C PRO A 89 7.26 1.71 -12.08
N VAL A 90 7.27 2.97 -11.61
CA VAL A 90 6.88 3.33 -10.24
C VAL A 90 5.83 4.43 -10.30
N TYR A 91 4.60 4.09 -9.93
CA TYR A 91 3.47 5.01 -9.83
C TYR A 91 3.43 5.55 -8.40
N ALA A 92 3.56 6.87 -8.23
CA ALA A 92 3.72 7.46 -6.91
C ALA A 92 3.28 8.94 -6.91
N PRO A 93 3.18 9.58 -5.73
CA PRO A 93 3.07 11.05 -5.67
C PRO A 93 4.21 11.75 -6.42
N ALA A 94 3.95 12.95 -6.97
CA ALA A 94 4.91 13.71 -7.77
C ALA A 94 6.27 13.95 -7.09
N GLU A 95 6.28 14.00 -5.75
CA GLU A 95 7.47 14.23 -4.94
C GLU A 95 8.37 12.99 -4.78
N ALA A 96 7.99 11.83 -5.36
CA ALA A 96 8.66 10.55 -5.14
C ALA A 96 10.14 10.56 -5.52
N MET A 97 10.50 11.13 -6.68
CA MET A 97 11.92 11.21 -7.09
C MET A 97 12.79 11.88 -6.02
N GLN A 98 12.38 13.05 -5.57
CA GLN A 98 13.12 13.82 -4.57
C GLN A 98 13.18 13.08 -3.22
N ARG A 99 12.05 12.53 -2.78
CA ARG A 99 11.94 11.84 -1.49
C ARG A 99 12.77 10.56 -1.46
N LEU A 100 12.70 9.73 -2.51
CA LEU A 100 13.43 8.48 -2.61
C LEU A 100 14.93 8.70 -2.80
N ALA A 101 15.32 9.70 -3.62
CA ALA A 101 16.72 10.11 -3.74
C ALA A 101 17.30 10.57 -2.39
N ALA A 102 16.55 11.36 -1.62
CA ALA A 102 16.98 11.80 -0.29
C ALA A 102 17.08 10.64 0.73
N ALA A 103 16.26 9.60 0.59
CA ALA A 103 16.35 8.40 1.43
C ALA A 103 17.56 7.52 1.08
N TYR A 104 17.97 7.53 -0.20
CA TYR A 104 19.10 6.72 -0.67
C TYR A 104 20.45 7.41 -0.48
N ALA A 105 20.54 8.72 -0.71
CA ALA A 105 21.79 9.46 -0.70
C ALA A 105 22.39 9.54 0.72
N PRO A 106 23.68 9.12 0.92
CA PRO A 106 24.30 9.13 2.26
C PRO A 106 24.71 10.51 2.75
N SER A 107 24.68 11.54 1.88
CA SER A 107 25.03 12.91 2.21
C SER A 107 24.30 13.93 1.33
N ALA A 108 24.21 15.18 1.79
CA ALA A 108 23.64 16.28 1.00
C ALA A 108 24.43 16.55 -0.30
N ALA A 109 25.74 16.31 -0.31
CA ALA A 109 26.57 16.45 -1.52
C ALA A 109 26.21 15.38 -2.55
N GLU A 110 26.03 14.15 -2.12
CA GLU A 110 25.65 13.05 -3.00
C GLU A 110 24.21 13.14 -3.46
N LEU A 111 23.28 13.66 -2.62
CA LEU A 111 21.92 13.91 -3.03
C LEU A 111 21.82 14.81 -4.28
N ALA A 112 22.71 15.81 -4.38
CA ALA A 112 22.71 16.72 -5.54
C ALA A 112 23.00 16.01 -6.88
N THR A 113 23.57 14.82 -6.85
CA THR A 113 23.91 14.00 -8.04
C THR A 113 23.20 12.66 -8.07
N THR A 114 22.36 12.37 -7.06
CA THR A 114 21.59 11.12 -7.03
C THR A 114 20.45 11.17 -8.05
N ASP A 115 20.52 10.28 -9.02
CA ASP A 115 19.49 10.04 -10.02
C ASP A 115 19.01 8.59 -9.92
N LEU A 116 17.70 8.37 -9.89
CA LEU A 116 17.08 7.05 -9.85
C LEU A 116 16.48 6.64 -11.19
N SER A 117 16.54 7.52 -12.20
CA SER A 117 15.91 7.32 -13.50
C SER A 117 16.61 6.25 -14.37
N ASP A 118 17.79 5.81 -13.98
CA ASP A 118 18.48 4.66 -14.58
C ASP A 118 17.81 3.32 -14.19
N THR A 119 17.11 3.28 -13.06
CA THR A 119 16.52 2.07 -12.48
C THR A 119 14.99 2.13 -12.49
N PHE A 120 14.40 3.28 -12.20
CA PHE A 120 12.95 3.48 -12.09
C PHE A 120 12.42 4.41 -13.18
N ASP A 121 11.22 4.09 -13.68
CA ASP A 121 10.42 4.94 -14.54
C ASP A 121 9.26 5.51 -13.71
N LEU A 122 9.42 6.75 -13.21
CA LEU A 122 8.50 7.36 -12.25
C LEU A 122 7.33 8.04 -12.96
N HIS A 123 6.12 7.69 -12.54
CA HIS A 123 4.85 8.23 -13.02
C HIS A 123 4.06 8.87 -11.89
N ASP A 124 3.62 10.12 -12.07
CA ASP A 124 2.77 10.81 -11.09
C ASP A 124 1.34 10.26 -11.13
N LEU A 125 0.87 9.74 -10.00
CA LEU A 125 -0.50 9.24 -9.84
C LEU A 125 -1.58 10.32 -10.10
N ALA A 126 -1.27 11.60 -9.87
CA ALA A 126 -2.20 12.69 -10.16
C ALA A 126 -2.35 12.98 -11.66
N ALA A 127 -1.38 12.57 -12.46
CA ALA A 127 -1.33 12.87 -13.90
C ALA A 127 -1.96 11.78 -14.78
N ILE A 128 -2.40 10.65 -14.18
CA ILE A 128 -2.95 9.51 -14.91
C ILE A 128 -4.39 9.21 -14.47
N ASP A 129 -5.28 8.98 -15.41
CA ASP A 129 -6.64 8.48 -15.13
C ASP A 129 -6.61 6.98 -14.80
N ALA A 130 -5.77 6.23 -15.50
CA ALA A 130 -5.51 4.81 -15.29
C ALA A 130 -4.13 4.44 -15.86
N ALA A 131 -3.46 3.49 -15.23
CA ALA A 131 -2.26 2.84 -15.76
C ALA A 131 -2.58 1.39 -16.16
N GLU A 132 -2.09 0.97 -17.31
CA GLU A 132 -2.15 -0.43 -17.74
C GLU A 132 -0.82 -1.11 -17.42
N VAL A 133 -0.85 -2.14 -16.58
CA VAL A 133 0.33 -2.89 -16.13
C VAL A 133 0.11 -4.37 -16.37
N ALA A 134 0.79 -4.94 -17.35
CA ALA A 134 0.78 -6.38 -17.67
C ALA A 134 -0.65 -6.99 -17.73
N GLY A 135 -1.63 -6.23 -18.24
CA GLY A 135 -3.03 -6.66 -18.36
C GLY A 135 -3.89 -6.39 -17.13
N THR A 136 -3.38 -5.63 -16.16
CA THR A 136 -4.17 -5.07 -15.06
C THR A 136 -4.36 -3.57 -15.27
N THR A 137 -5.51 -3.05 -14.84
CA THR A 137 -5.77 -1.61 -14.81
C THR A 137 -5.59 -1.09 -13.39
N VAL A 138 -4.78 -0.06 -13.20
CA VAL A 138 -4.54 0.60 -11.91
C VAL A 138 -5.10 2.02 -11.95
N ARG A 139 -5.99 2.36 -11.00
CA ARG A 139 -6.54 3.70 -10.81
C ARG A 139 -6.19 4.21 -9.43
N ALA A 140 -6.11 5.54 -9.29
CA ALA A 140 -5.84 6.17 -8.00
C ALA A 140 -6.89 7.25 -7.70
N ALA A 141 -7.17 7.43 -6.41
CA ALA A 141 -7.96 8.56 -5.94
C ALA A 141 -7.25 9.23 -4.76
N ARG A 142 -7.24 10.56 -4.76
CA ARG A 142 -6.72 11.35 -3.64
C ARG A 142 -7.51 11.03 -2.37
N VAL A 143 -6.81 10.84 -1.24
CA VAL A 143 -7.39 10.57 0.08
C VAL A 143 -6.94 11.61 1.11
N ASP A 144 -7.56 11.58 2.29
CA ASP A 144 -7.37 12.60 3.35
C ASP A 144 -6.25 12.18 4.32
N HIS A 145 -5.03 12.66 4.04
CA HIS A 145 -3.85 12.40 4.87
C HIS A 145 -2.97 13.65 4.92
N PRO A 146 -2.12 13.86 5.96
CA PRO A 146 -1.30 15.07 6.11
C PRO A 146 -0.31 15.33 4.96
N CYS A 147 0.04 14.32 4.17
CA CYS A 147 0.84 14.47 2.95
C CYS A 147 0.04 14.06 1.70
N THR A 148 0.66 14.17 0.52
CA THR A 148 0.08 13.64 -0.73
C THR A 148 -0.09 12.14 -0.63
N ALA A 149 -1.35 11.65 -0.59
CA ALA A 149 -1.69 10.23 -0.45
C ALA A 149 -2.83 9.82 -1.36
N TYR A 150 -2.81 8.56 -1.80
CA TYR A 150 -3.76 7.98 -2.72
C TYR A 150 -4.23 6.61 -2.24
N ALA A 151 -5.53 6.33 -2.40
CA ALA A 151 -6.03 4.98 -2.49
C ALA A 151 -5.80 4.46 -3.91
N LEU A 152 -5.61 3.15 -4.05
CA LEU A 152 -5.29 2.48 -5.31
C LEU A 152 -6.34 1.40 -5.60
N ARG A 153 -6.86 1.35 -6.83
CA ARG A 153 -7.76 0.29 -7.31
C ARG A 153 -7.07 -0.50 -8.41
N VAL A 154 -7.01 -1.82 -8.25
CA VAL A 154 -6.46 -2.76 -9.24
C VAL A 154 -7.60 -3.62 -9.78
N GLU A 155 -7.72 -3.69 -11.10
CA GLU A 155 -8.75 -4.48 -11.80
C GLU A 155 -8.11 -5.45 -12.78
N HIS A 156 -8.61 -6.68 -12.84
CA HIS A 156 -8.18 -7.72 -13.77
C HIS A 156 -9.29 -8.73 -14.02
N GLU A 157 -9.70 -8.92 -15.27
CA GLU A 157 -10.70 -9.93 -15.68
C GLU A 157 -11.99 -9.94 -14.84
N GLY A 158 -12.45 -8.76 -14.45
CA GLY A 158 -13.67 -8.58 -13.66
C GLY A 158 -13.47 -8.64 -12.15
N ALA A 159 -12.29 -9.07 -11.66
CA ALA A 159 -11.94 -8.99 -10.23
C ALA A 159 -11.39 -7.60 -9.88
N SER A 160 -11.66 -7.11 -8.67
CA SER A 160 -11.30 -5.77 -8.22
C SER A 160 -10.85 -5.72 -6.76
N LEU A 161 -9.65 -5.14 -6.55
CA LEU A 161 -9.07 -4.85 -5.25
C LEU A 161 -8.90 -3.34 -5.09
N VAL A 162 -9.34 -2.80 -3.95
CA VAL A 162 -9.00 -1.43 -3.56
C VAL A 162 -8.12 -1.47 -2.31
N TYR A 163 -7.01 -0.74 -2.34
CA TYR A 163 -6.15 -0.48 -1.20
C TYR A 163 -6.31 0.98 -0.76
N SER A 164 -6.60 1.21 0.50
CA SER A 164 -6.89 2.56 1.02
C SER A 164 -5.66 3.48 1.04
N GLY A 165 -4.42 2.92 1.14
CA GLY A 165 -3.30 3.68 1.68
C GLY A 165 -3.64 4.16 3.10
N ASP A 166 -2.97 5.22 3.56
CA ASP A 166 -3.29 5.90 4.81
C ASP A 166 -4.26 7.04 4.55
N THR A 167 -5.33 7.08 5.34
CA THR A 167 -6.38 8.09 5.16
C THR A 167 -7.24 8.26 6.41
N GLY A 168 -7.67 9.49 6.68
CA GLY A 168 -8.86 9.75 7.48
C GLY A 168 -10.15 9.43 6.71
N PRO A 169 -11.34 9.64 7.31
CA PRO A 169 -12.62 9.46 6.63
C PRO A 169 -12.69 10.32 5.37
N CYS A 170 -12.88 9.68 4.20
CA CYS A 170 -12.73 10.33 2.91
C CYS A 170 -13.73 9.82 1.87
N PRO A 171 -14.56 10.70 1.25
CA PRO A 171 -15.44 10.30 0.16
C PRO A 171 -14.72 9.71 -1.05
N GLY A 172 -13.48 10.15 -1.33
CA GLY A 172 -12.67 9.65 -2.44
C GLY A 172 -12.39 8.15 -2.33
N LEU A 173 -12.13 7.64 -1.12
CA LEU A 173 -11.97 6.21 -0.89
C LEU A 173 -13.29 5.46 -1.16
N VAL A 174 -14.44 5.96 -0.66
CA VAL A 174 -15.75 5.33 -0.89
C VAL A 174 -16.08 5.24 -2.38
N GLU A 175 -15.85 6.32 -3.13
CA GLU A 175 -16.11 6.34 -4.58
C GLU A 175 -15.19 5.38 -5.34
N LEU A 176 -13.89 5.36 -5.02
CA LEU A 176 -12.94 4.45 -5.65
C LEU A 176 -13.27 2.97 -5.33
N ALA A 177 -13.69 2.69 -4.10
CA ALA A 177 -14.02 1.34 -3.62
C ALA A 177 -15.41 0.86 -4.04
N ARG A 178 -16.24 1.71 -4.67
CA ARG A 178 -17.61 1.36 -5.01
C ARG A 178 -17.71 0.05 -5.78
N GLY A 179 -18.44 -0.93 -5.17
CA GLY A 179 -18.67 -2.25 -5.74
C GLY A 179 -17.41 -3.09 -5.95
N ALA A 180 -16.30 -2.80 -5.28
CA ALA A 180 -15.11 -3.64 -5.36
C ALA A 180 -15.34 -4.99 -4.68
N ASP A 181 -14.70 -6.04 -5.19
CA ASP A 181 -14.77 -7.37 -4.56
C ASP A 181 -14.08 -7.36 -3.20
N VAL A 182 -12.94 -6.68 -3.09
CA VAL A 182 -12.16 -6.57 -1.85
C VAL A 182 -11.73 -5.13 -1.61
N LEU A 183 -11.93 -4.66 -0.38
CA LEU A 183 -11.29 -3.45 0.16
C LEU A 183 -10.25 -3.86 1.19
N LEU A 184 -8.96 -3.64 0.89
CA LEU A 184 -7.85 -3.69 1.84
C LEU A 184 -7.71 -2.31 2.47
N CYS A 185 -8.18 -2.17 3.71
CA CYS A 185 -8.35 -0.88 4.37
C CYS A 185 -7.48 -0.78 5.61
N GLU A 186 -6.82 0.35 5.79
CA GLU A 186 -6.19 0.67 7.05
C GLU A 186 -7.21 0.66 8.19
N ALA A 187 -6.77 0.32 9.39
CA ALA A 187 -7.51 0.44 10.65
C ALA A 187 -6.50 0.71 11.76
N THR A 188 -5.93 1.92 11.74
CA THR A 188 -4.78 2.25 12.57
C THR A 188 -5.16 2.51 14.03
N TRP A 189 -6.39 3.03 14.26
CA TRP A 189 -6.77 3.52 15.58
C TRP A 189 -8.03 2.83 16.11
N PRO A 190 -8.10 2.54 17.43
CA PRO A 190 -9.39 2.27 18.07
C PRO A 190 -10.32 3.47 17.91
N HIS A 191 -11.62 3.24 17.73
CA HIS A 191 -12.58 4.33 17.55
C HIS A 191 -12.67 5.25 18.79
N THR A 192 -12.51 4.67 19.96
CA THR A 192 -12.43 5.41 21.23
C THR A 192 -11.29 4.85 22.07
N VAL A 193 -10.57 5.76 22.76
CA VAL A 193 -9.58 5.36 23.78
C VAL A 193 -9.92 6.07 25.09
N PRO A 194 -10.38 5.33 26.11
CA PRO A 194 -10.76 5.90 27.40
C PRO A 194 -9.65 6.78 27.98
N GLY A 195 -9.99 7.99 28.36
CA GLY A 195 -9.06 8.96 28.94
C GLY A 195 -8.13 9.68 27.95
N LEU A 196 -8.19 9.33 26.64
CA LEU A 196 -7.39 9.98 25.60
C LEU A 196 -8.27 10.69 24.56
N TYR A 197 -9.20 9.98 23.93
CA TYR A 197 -10.14 10.57 22.97
C TYR A 197 -11.43 9.74 22.86
N THR A 198 -12.50 10.41 22.40
CA THR A 198 -13.82 9.79 22.13
C THR A 198 -14.10 9.59 20.64
N ALA A 199 -13.22 10.10 19.77
CA ALA A 199 -13.19 9.88 18.34
C ALA A 199 -11.74 10.03 17.85
N PRO A 200 -11.33 9.31 16.78
CA PRO A 200 -9.98 9.44 16.23
C PRO A 200 -9.72 10.87 15.75
N PRO A 201 -8.47 11.36 15.80
CA PRO A 201 -8.09 12.61 15.17
C PRO A 201 -8.47 12.62 13.68
N PRO A 202 -9.11 13.69 13.18
CA PRO A 202 -9.52 13.77 11.77
C PRO A 202 -8.32 13.89 10.83
N GLY A 203 -8.49 13.42 9.58
CA GLY A 203 -7.55 13.68 8.49
C GLY A 203 -6.22 12.96 8.60
N ILE A 204 -6.11 11.90 9.40
CA ILE A 204 -4.87 11.15 9.58
C ILE A 204 -5.08 9.66 9.25
N HIS A 205 -5.88 8.97 10.04
CA HIS A 205 -6.14 7.53 9.89
C HIS A 205 -7.60 7.18 10.21
N LEU A 206 -8.00 5.98 9.77
CA LEU A 206 -9.28 5.37 10.11
C LEU A 206 -9.19 4.56 11.42
N SER A 207 -10.32 4.48 12.13
CA SER A 207 -10.56 3.44 13.13
C SER A 207 -11.12 2.18 12.47
N GLY A 208 -11.14 1.06 13.22
CA GLY A 208 -11.80 -0.15 12.76
C GLY A 208 -13.27 0.10 12.36
N ARG A 209 -14.02 0.87 13.18
CA ARG A 209 -15.39 1.29 12.88
C ARG A 209 -15.48 2.08 11.59
N GLN A 210 -14.62 3.10 11.40
CA GLN A 210 -14.63 3.92 10.20
C GLN A 210 -14.26 3.12 8.94
N ALA A 211 -13.33 2.16 9.03
CA ALA A 211 -13.04 1.25 7.92
C ALA A 211 -14.27 0.42 7.53
N GLY A 212 -15.01 -0.10 8.52
CA GLY A 212 -16.29 -0.79 8.30
C GLY A 212 -17.38 0.11 7.67
N GLU A 213 -17.49 1.36 8.13
CA GLU A 213 -18.42 2.36 7.57
C GLU A 213 -18.11 2.67 6.09
N HIS A 214 -16.80 2.79 5.73
CA HIS A 214 -16.39 2.99 4.33
C HIS A 214 -16.69 1.76 3.48
N ALA A 215 -16.43 0.55 3.99
CA ALA A 215 -16.76 -0.70 3.31
C ALA A 215 -18.26 -0.84 3.03
N ALA A 216 -19.10 -0.54 4.02
CA ALA A 216 -20.56 -0.55 3.88
C ALA A 216 -21.05 0.50 2.87
N ALA A 217 -20.56 1.74 2.97
CA ALA A 217 -20.93 2.83 2.07
C ALA A 217 -20.53 2.57 0.61
N ALA A 218 -19.39 1.93 0.39
CA ALA A 218 -18.92 1.54 -0.94
C ALA A 218 -19.58 0.27 -1.48
N GLY A 219 -20.23 -0.53 -0.64
CA GLY A 219 -20.85 -1.79 -1.02
C GLY A 219 -19.85 -2.82 -1.49
N VAL A 220 -18.71 -2.94 -0.81
CA VAL A 220 -17.66 -3.91 -1.16
C VAL A 220 -18.05 -5.34 -0.79
N GLY A 221 -17.52 -6.32 -1.51
CA GLY A 221 -17.79 -7.74 -1.25
C GLY A 221 -17.14 -8.27 0.03
N ARG A 222 -15.93 -7.77 0.37
CA ARG A 222 -15.12 -8.23 1.52
C ARG A 222 -14.24 -7.10 2.03
N LEU A 223 -14.10 -6.98 3.35
CA LEU A 223 -13.19 -6.05 4.01
C LEU A 223 -11.98 -6.79 4.59
N LEU A 224 -10.79 -6.37 4.23
CA LEU A 224 -9.53 -6.82 4.82
C LEU A 224 -8.90 -5.66 5.57
N LEU A 225 -8.77 -5.78 6.91
CA LEU A 225 -8.14 -4.75 7.74
C LEU A 225 -6.63 -4.93 7.77
N THR A 226 -5.92 -3.83 7.63
CA THR A 226 -4.45 -3.76 7.62
C THR A 226 -3.94 -2.53 8.36
N HIS A 227 -2.63 -2.29 8.35
CA HIS A 227 -1.96 -1.12 8.90
C HIS A 227 -2.23 -0.92 10.40
N VAL A 228 -2.27 -2.03 11.17
CA VAL A 228 -2.48 -1.97 12.61
C VAL A 228 -1.14 -1.82 13.32
N PRO A 229 -0.92 -0.72 14.06
CA PRO A 229 0.31 -0.54 14.85
C PRO A 229 0.43 -1.59 15.95
N VAL A 230 1.67 -1.98 16.27
CA VAL A 230 1.98 -3.04 17.25
C VAL A 230 1.48 -2.79 18.68
N TRP A 231 1.13 -1.55 19.00
CA TRP A 231 0.62 -1.16 20.32
C TRP A 231 -0.90 -1.19 20.44
N PHE A 232 -1.62 -1.59 19.37
CA PHE A 232 -3.06 -1.77 19.39
C PHE A 232 -3.48 -3.22 19.15
N ASP A 233 -4.64 -3.59 19.66
CA ASP A 233 -5.23 -4.91 19.46
C ASP A 233 -6.02 -4.95 18.15
N GLY A 234 -5.48 -5.60 17.14
CA GLY A 234 -6.14 -5.77 15.86
C GLY A 234 -7.49 -6.51 15.94
N ALA A 235 -7.66 -7.42 16.91
CA ALA A 235 -8.93 -8.11 17.10
C ALA A 235 -10.03 -7.17 17.59
N ALA A 236 -9.69 -6.18 18.42
CA ALA A 236 -10.61 -5.13 18.84
C ALA A 236 -11.02 -4.24 17.66
N LEU A 237 -10.08 -3.83 16.81
CA LEU A 237 -10.36 -3.04 15.59
C LEU A 237 -11.24 -3.81 14.61
N LEU A 238 -11.02 -5.10 14.45
CA LEU A 238 -11.86 -5.96 13.63
C LEU A 238 -13.29 -6.08 14.21
N ALA A 239 -13.43 -6.15 15.53
CA ALA A 239 -14.73 -6.17 16.18
C ALA A 239 -15.51 -4.87 15.91
N GLU A 240 -14.84 -3.69 16.00
CA GLU A 240 -15.45 -2.40 15.66
C GLU A 240 -15.95 -2.35 14.20
N ALA A 241 -15.17 -2.88 13.25
CA ALA A 241 -15.57 -2.91 11.84
C ALA A 241 -16.82 -3.78 11.62
N ARG A 242 -16.89 -4.93 12.29
CA ARG A 242 -18.00 -5.88 12.22
C ARG A 242 -19.31 -5.38 12.85
N GLU A 243 -19.26 -4.33 13.67
CA GLU A 243 -20.46 -3.70 14.20
C GLU A 243 -21.25 -2.91 13.13
N VAL A 244 -20.59 -2.50 12.04
CA VAL A 244 -21.13 -1.57 11.03
C VAL A 244 -21.02 -2.09 9.59
N PHE A 245 -20.35 -3.20 9.36
CA PHE A 245 -20.23 -3.85 8.06
C PHE A 245 -20.71 -5.30 8.16
N ASP A 246 -21.80 -5.62 7.48
CA ASP A 246 -22.44 -6.95 7.51
C ASP A 246 -21.72 -8.00 6.63
N GLY A 247 -20.81 -7.55 5.74
CA GLY A 247 -20.05 -8.43 4.86
C GLY A 247 -18.89 -9.16 5.56
N PRO A 248 -18.23 -10.09 4.88
CA PRO A 248 -17.03 -10.75 5.40
C PRO A 248 -15.92 -9.74 5.74
N ALA A 249 -15.45 -9.75 6.98
CA ALA A 249 -14.37 -8.88 7.45
C ALA A 249 -13.30 -9.70 8.18
N GLU A 250 -12.02 -9.45 7.85
CA GLU A 250 -10.85 -10.14 8.41
C GLU A 250 -9.71 -9.15 8.69
N LEU A 251 -8.89 -9.47 9.67
CA LEU A 251 -7.58 -8.85 9.88
C LEU A 251 -6.54 -9.63 9.06
N VAL A 252 -5.77 -8.95 8.21
CA VAL A 252 -4.72 -9.62 7.44
C VAL A 252 -3.52 -10.00 8.31
N ALA A 253 -2.78 -11.00 7.86
CA ALA A 253 -1.55 -11.45 8.51
C ALA A 253 -0.39 -11.47 7.50
N PRO A 254 0.86 -11.26 7.97
CA PRO A 254 2.04 -11.38 7.12
C PRO A 254 2.12 -12.78 6.49
N ASP A 255 2.60 -12.83 5.26
CA ASP A 255 2.71 -14.03 4.42
C ASP A 255 1.38 -14.72 4.06
N ALA A 256 0.24 -14.18 4.50
CA ALA A 256 -1.07 -14.67 4.08
C ALA A 256 -1.41 -14.25 2.66
N SER A 257 -2.18 -15.10 1.94
CA SER A 257 -2.68 -14.81 0.60
C SER A 257 -4.20 -14.92 0.56
N TYR A 258 -4.82 -14.03 -0.22
CA TYR A 258 -6.27 -13.90 -0.37
C TYR A 258 -6.61 -13.94 -1.86
N ASP A 259 -7.45 -14.88 -2.27
CA ASP A 259 -8.01 -14.92 -3.62
C ASP A 259 -9.17 -13.92 -3.75
N ILE A 260 -9.21 -13.24 -4.92
CA ILE A 260 -10.14 -12.16 -5.26
C ILE A 260 -10.87 -12.50 -6.54
#